data_15226edbf9358f76c56bc6fc825a3b5a
#
_entry.id   15226edbf9358f76c56bc6fc825a3b5a
#
_cell.length_a   1.000
_cell.length_b   1.000
_cell.length_c   1.000
_cell.angle_alpha   90.00
_cell.angle_beta   90.00
_cell.angle_gamma   90.00
#
_symmetry.space_group_name_H-M   'P 1'
#
loop_
_entity.id
_entity.type
_entity.pdbx_description
1 polymer ?
#
loop_
_entity_poly.entity_id
_entity_poly.type
_entity_poly.pdbx_seq_one_letter_code
_entity_poly.pdbx_strand_id
1 'polypeptide(L)'
;MRIGLVCPYSLTVPGGVQAQVLGLARTQRALGVDVRVLAPCDGPPPDACVTPLGASVPTASNGSFAPLAPDPAAQLRTIRALRDEAFDVLHLHEPLAPGPTMTTLLFRNAPMVGTFHRAGDSAAYALTKPGVRWLARRLDIRCAVSKDAQATAERALGGSYELLFNGIEIDRFTKAAPAPSTGLTIFFIGRHEQRKGLAVLLDALRSLPGDVTVWVGGRGPQTESLQARHGGDPRIHWLGRLSDDDVAARMRGADVFCAPSLHGESFGVVLLEAMAAGAVVVASALDGYANVATDGVDALLTPVGDSDALARALNRVLDDAALRRDLVAAAEQRAQEFSMVRLAEAYIERYDRVAGA
;
A
#
# COMPACT_ATOMS: atom_id res chain seq x y z
N MET A 1 -18.39 16.90 -12.03
CA MET A 1 -16.98 16.71 -12.41
C MET A 1 -16.73 15.24 -12.65
N ARG A 2 -16.13 14.91 -13.80
CA ARG A 2 -15.77 13.55 -14.20
C ARG A 2 -14.25 13.36 -14.15
N ILE A 3 -13.80 12.40 -13.34
CA ILE A 3 -12.38 12.18 -13.03
C ILE A 3 -11.90 10.87 -13.67
N GLY A 4 -10.77 10.94 -14.37
CA GLY A 4 -10.05 9.76 -14.86
C GLY A 4 -8.85 9.43 -13.96
N LEU A 5 -8.95 8.40 -13.13
CA LEU A 5 -7.78 7.87 -12.39
C LEU A 5 -7.00 6.94 -13.32
N VAL A 6 -5.73 7.21 -13.55
CA VAL A 6 -4.88 6.41 -14.44
C VAL A 6 -3.84 5.67 -13.63
N CYS A 7 -3.88 4.34 -13.65
CA CYS A 7 -2.92 3.47 -12.99
C CYS A 7 -2.04 2.76 -14.04
N PRO A 8 -0.71 2.77 -13.88
CA PRO A 8 0.18 2.08 -14.82
C PRO A 8 0.22 0.56 -14.61
N TYR A 9 -0.20 0.10 -13.42
CA TYR A 9 -0.11 -1.30 -12.99
C TYR A 9 -1.43 -2.03 -13.22
N SER A 10 -1.33 -3.33 -13.54
CA SER A 10 -2.50 -4.20 -13.67
C SER A 10 -3.27 -4.28 -12.34
N LEU A 11 -4.56 -3.94 -12.36
CA LEU A 11 -5.42 -3.96 -11.18
C LEU A 11 -5.87 -5.37 -10.77
N THR A 12 -5.59 -6.37 -11.58
CA THR A 12 -5.84 -7.79 -11.25
C THR A 12 -4.64 -8.44 -10.52
N VAL A 13 -3.52 -7.70 -10.41
CA VAL A 13 -2.34 -8.11 -9.64
C VAL A 13 -2.32 -7.32 -8.34
N PRO A 14 -2.33 -7.98 -7.16
CA PRO A 14 -2.30 -7.28 -5.87
C PRO A 14 -1.06 -6.41 -5.71
N GLY A 15 -1.24 -5.18 -5.21
CA GLY A 15 -0.15 -4.23 -4.94
C GLY A 15 -0.65 -2.97 -4.24
N GLY A 16 0.26 -2.28 -3.54
CA GLY A 16 -0.08 -1.12 -2.73
C GLY A 16 -0.67 0.04 -3.55
N VAL A 17 -0.11 0.34 -4.73
CA VAL A 17 -0.63 1.41 -5.59
C VAL A 17 -2.00 1.04 -6.15
N GLN A 18 -2.19 -0.21 -6.56
CA GLN A 18 -3.46 -0.73 -7.06
C GLN A 18 -4.57 -0.61 -6.02
N ALA A 19 -4.28 -1.01 -4.77
CA ALA A 19 -5.21 -0.88 -3.65
C ALA A 19 -5.57 0.59 -3.37
N GLN A 20 -4.59 1.51 -3.43
CA GLN A 20 -4.83 2.95 -3.26
C GLN A 20 -5.73 3.51 -4.37
N VAL A 21 -5.48 3.16 -5.62
CA VAL A 21 -6.29 3.63 -6.76
C VAL A 21 -7.73 3.14 -6.65
N LEU A 22 -7.93 1.86 -6.34
CA LEU A 22 -9.27 1.28 -6.20
C LEU A 22 -10.01 1.83 -5.00
N GLY A 23 -9.34 1.96 -3.84
CA GLY A 23 -9.92 2.55 -2.63
C GLY A 23 -10.31 4.01 -2.84
N LEU A 24 -9.44 4.79 -3.48
CA LEU A 24 -9.71 6.19 -3.82
C LEU A 24 -10.91 6.31 -4.77
N ALA A 25 -10.97 5.46 -5.81
CA ALA A 25 -12.09 5.46 -6.76
C ALA A 25 -13.43 5.15 -6.08
N ARG A 26 -13.47 4.09 -5.24
CA ARG A 26 -14.67 3.73 -4.48
C ARG A 26 -15.12 4.86 -3.57
N THR A 27 -14.19 5.45 -2.84
CA THR A 27 -14.50 6.51 -1.88
C THR A 27 -14.96 7.79 -2.57
N GLN A 28 -14.30 8.22 -3.64
CA GLN A 28 -14.73 9.41 -4.39
C GLN A 28 -16.12 9.22 -5.02
N ARG A 29 -16.43 8.02 -5.52
CA ARG A 29 -17.77 7.68 -6.02
C ARG A 29 -18.82 7.69 -4.92
N ALA A 30 -18.50 7.21 -3.73
CA ALA A 30 -19.37 7.28 -2.56
C ALA A 30 -19.63 8.74 -2.13
N LEU A 31 -18.69 9.64 -2.38
CA LEU A 31 -18.83 11.10 -2.19
C LEU A 31 -19.55 11.81 -3.37
N GLY A 32 -20.05 11.08 -4.35
CA GLY A 32 -20.83 11.61 -5.46
C GLY A 32 -20.02 12.08 -6.67
N VAL A 33 -18.72 11.81 -6.73
CA VAL A 33 -17.87 12.15 -7.88
C VAL A 33 -18.00 11.08 -8.97
N ASP A 34 -18.15 11.47 -10.23
CA ASP A 34 -18.10 10.52 -11.37
C ASP A 34 -16.66 10.14 -11.66
N VAL A 35 -16.27 8.93 -11.24
CA VAL A 35 -14.90 8.41 -11.37
C VAL A 35 -14.84 7.19 -12.26
N ARG A 36 -13.89 7.20 -13.21
CA ARG A 36 -13.47 6.04 -14.00
C ARG A 36 -11.99 5.76 -13.75
N VAL A 37 -11.63 4.48 -13.73
CA VAL A 37 -10.22 4.04 -13.59
C VAL A 37 -9.75 3.46 -14.92
N LEU A 38 -8.66 4.00 -15.44
CA LEU A 38 -8.00 3.51 -16.65
C LEU A 38 -6.74 2.74 -16.25
N ALA A 39 -6.73 1.42 -16.47
CA ALA A 39 -5.59 0.58 -16.04
C ALA A 39 -5.48 -0.72 -16.83
N PRO A 40 -4.29 -1.34 -16.90
CA PRO A 40 -4.17 -2.72 -17.39
C PRO A 40 -4.93 -3.69 -16.49
N CYS A 41 -5.42 -4.79 -17.08
CA CYS A 41 -6.04 -5.90 -16.38
C CYS A 41 -5.69 -7.20 -17.10
N ASP A 42 -5.17 -8.19 -16.36
CA ASP A 42 -4.82 -9.53 -16.88
C ASP A 42 -5.99 -10.52 -16.82
N GLY A 43 -7.16 -10.05 -16.38
CA GLY A 43 -8.41 -10.79 -16.25
C GLY A 43 -9.59 -9.83 -16.18
N PRO A 44 -10.74 -10.29 -15.69
CA PRO A 44 -11.91 -9.43 -15.47
C PRO A 44 -11.57 -8.24 -14.58
N PRO A 45 -12.04 -7.02 -14.91
CA PRO A 45 -11.82 -5.86 -14.09
C PRO A 45 -12.38 -6.07 -12.66
N PRO A 46 -11.66 -5.62 -11.63
CA PRO A 46 -12.08 -5.85 -10.23
C PRO A 46 -13.30 -4.99 -9.81
N ASP A 47 -13.63 -3.95 -10.59
CA ASP A 47 -14.76 -3.06 -10.33
C ASP A 47 -15.35 -2.56 -11.66
N ALA A 48 -16.66 -2.29 -11.70
CA ALA A 48 -17.36 -1.79 -12.87
C ALA A 48 -16.91 -0.39 -13.34
N CYS A 49 -16.27 0.39 -12.46
CA CYS A 49 -15.69 1.69 -12.81
C CYS A 49 -14.34 1.56 -13.55
N VAL A 50 -13.79 0.37 -13.70
CA VAL A 50 -12.49 0.14 -14.35
C VAL A 50 -12.68 -0.10 -15.85
N THR A 51 -12.00 0.69 -16.67
CA THR A 51 -11.84 0.48 -18.10
C THR A 51 -10.52 -0.23 -18.35
N PRO A 52 -10.53 -1.52 -18.77
CA PRO A 52 -9.30 -2.30 -18.97
C PRO A 52 -8.56 -1.83 -20.22
N LEU A 53 -7.27 -1.57 -20.09
CA LEU A 53 -6.40 -1.09 -21.17
C LEU A 53 -5.57 -2.19 -21.83
N GLY A 54 -5.71 -3.43 -21.40
CA GLY A 54 -5.02 -4.62 -21.91
C GLY A 54 -4.27 -5.37 -20.81
N ALA A 55 -3.57 -6.44 -21.21
CA ALA A 55 -2.79 -7.26 -20.32
C ALA A 55 -1.47 -6.58 -19.92
N SER A 56 -0.92 -6.96 -18.77
CA SER A 56 0.37 -6.48 -18.30
C SER A 56 1.53 -7.40 -18.67
N VAL A 57 2.73 -6.83 -18.65
CA VAL A 57 3.99 -7.57 -18.79
C VAL A 57 4.79 -7.38 -17.51
N PRO A 58 5.26 -8.46 -16.85
CA PRO A 58 6.12 -8.34 -15.69
C PRO A 58 7.41 -7.58 -16.03
N THR A 59 7.58 -6.41 -15.45
CA THR A 59 8.73 -5.52 -15.69
C THR A 59 9.55 -5.42 -14.42
N ALA A 60 10.85 -5.68 -14.49
CA ALA A 60 11.74 -5.60 -13.33
C ALA A 60 11.77 -4.18 -12.74
N SER A 61 11.52 -4.06 -11.44
CA SER A 61 11.50 -2.79 -10.72
C SER A 61 11.94 -2.99 -9.26
N ASN A 62 13.04 -2.37 -8.85
CA ASN A 62 13.54 -2.33 -7.46
C ASN A 62 13.56 -3.69 -6.74
N GLY A 63 14.09 -4.73 -7.37
CA GLY A 63 14.15 -6.07 -6.78
C GLY A 63 12.81 -6.83 -6.76
N SER A 64 11.77 -6.30 -7.41
CA SER A 64 10.47 -6.91 -7.61
C SER A 64 10.02 -6.79 -9.08
N PHE A 65 8.82 -7.25 -9.40
CA PHE A 65 8.21 -7.09 -10.73
C PHE A 65 6.99 -6.17 -10.65
N ALA A 66 6.95 -5.19 -11.57
CA ALA A 66 5.82 -4.31 -11.78
C ALA A 66 5.00 -4.80 -13.00
N PRO A 67 3.68 -5.02 -12.87
CA PRO A 67 2.82 -5.47 -13.98
C PRO A 67 2.41 -4.27 -14.84
N LEU A 68 3.28 -3.86 -15.78
CA LEU A 68 3.08 -2.70 -16.67
C LEU A 68 2.53 -3.11 -18.03
N ALA A 69 1.90 -2.19 -18.76
CA ALA A 69 1.45 -2.39 -20.15
C ALA A 69 2.07 -1.33 -21.09
N PRO A 70 3.35 -1.46 -21.46
CA PRO A 70 4.03 -0.50 -22.32
C PRO A 70 3.76 -0.71 -23.84
N ASP A 71 2.96 -1.69 -24.20
CA ASP A 71 2.73 -2.08 -25.58
C ASP A 71 1.88 -1.05 -26.36
N PRO A 72 2.05 -0.95 -27.71
CA PRO A 72 1.33 0.02 -28.54
C PRO A 72 -0.20 -0.15 -28.49
N ALA A 73 -0.71 -1.36 -28.29
CA ALA A 73 -2.16 -1.60 -28.26
C ALA A 73 -2.77 -1.03 -26.98
N ALA A 74 -2.08 -1.14 -25.82
CA ALA A 74 -2.49 -0.49 -24.60
C ALA A 74 -2.46 1.05 -24.72
N GLN A 75 -1.47 1.60 -25.40
CA GLN A 75 -1.38 3.05 -25.67
C GLN A 75 -2.56 3.53 -26.53
N LEU A 76 -2.90 2.82 -27.60
CA LEU A 76 -4.05 3.15 -28.45
C LEU A 76 -5.37 3.06 -27.68
N ARG A 77 -5.56 2.04 -26.83
CA ARG A 77 -6.74 1.92 -25.97
C ARG A 77 -6.80 3.06 -24.96
N THR A 78 -5.67 3.48 -24.42
CA THR A 78 -5.58 4.65 -23.52
C THR A 78 -6.04 5.91 -24.23
N ILE A 79 -5.50 6.22 -25.43
CA ILE A 79 -5.88 7.40 -26.22
C ILE A 79 -7.37 7.37 -26.55
N ARG A 80 -7.90 6.19 -26.95
CA ARG A 80 -9.31 6.04 -27.21
C ARG A 80 -10.17 6.34 -25.98
N ALA A 81 -9.87 5.73 -24.84
CA ALA A 81 -10.60 5.97 -23.60
C ALA A 81 -10.56 7.46 -23.19
N LEU A 82 -9.41 8.13 -23.31
CA LEU A 82 -9.27 9.55 -23.03
C LEU A 82 -10.15 10.43 -23.94
N ARG A 83 -10.36 10.05 -25.18
CA ARG A 83 -11.24 10.77 -26.12
C ARG A 83 -12.71 10.50 -25.87
N ASP A 84 -13.06 9.24 -25.61
CA ASP A 84 -14.44 8.79 -25.52
C ASP A 84 -15.09 9.22 -24.18
N GLU A 85 -14.30 9.29 -23.10
CA GLU A 85 -14.80 9.53 -21.74
C GLU A 85 -14.91 11.03 -21.34
N ALA A 86 -14.29 11.95 -22.06
CA ALA A 86 -14.36 13.41 -21.85
C ALA A 86 -14.15 13.81 -20.38
N PHE A 87 -13.01 13.48 -19.79
CA PHE A 87 -12.67 13.81 -18.41
C PHE A 87 -12.46 15.30 -18.18
N ASP A 88 -12.97 15.81 -17.06
CA ASP A 88 -12.68 17.17 -16.58
C ASP A 88 -11.27 17.27 -15.98
N VAL A 89 -10.82 16.19 -15.28
CA VAL A 89 -9.48 16.10 -14.68
C VAL A 89 -8.96 14.66 -14.82
N LEU A 90 -7.66 14.54 -15.03
CA LEU A 90 -6.94 13.26 -15.05
C LEU A 90 -6.01 13.20 -13.83
N HIS A 91 -6.10 12.12 -13.05
CA HIS A 91 -5.20 11.87 -11.94
C HIS A 91 -4.33 10.65 -12.22
N LEU A 92 -3.04 10.88 -12.39
CA LEU A 92 -2.06 9.86 -12.76
C LEU A 92 -1.31 9.35 -11.53
N HIS A 93 -1.39 8.07 -11.24
CA HIS A 93 -0.56 7.41 -10.23
C HIS A 93 0.72 6.90 -10.90
N GLU A 94 1.88 7.21 -10.32
CA GLU A 94 3.21 7.00 -10.96
C GLU A 94 3.26 7.55 -12.39
N PRO A 95 3.15 8.88 -12.58
CA PRO A 95 2.93 9.52 -13.89
C PRO A 95 3.95 9.18 -14.96
N LEU A 96 5.19 8.86 -14.53
CA LEU A 96 6.32 8.59 -15.43
C LEU A 96 6.54 7.09 -15.68
N ALA A 97 5.65 6.22 -15.19
CA ALA A 97 5.73 4.80 -15.49
C ALA A 97 5.35 4.54 -16.96
N PRO A 98 6.10 3.66 -17.65
CA PRO A 98 5.79 3.31 -19.05
C PRO A 98 4.39 2.70 -19.21
N GLY A 99 3.68 3.10 -20.26
CA GLY A 99 2.35 2.61 -20.57
C GLY A 99 1.26 3.68 -20.42
N PRO A 100 0.10 3.36 -19.80
CA PRO A 100 -1.06 4.24 -19.76
C PRO A 100 -0.79 5.64 -19.19
N THR A 101 -0.08 5.75 -18.07
CA THR A 101 0.20 7.04 -17.43
C THR A 101 1.10 7.93 -18.28
N MET A 102 2.17 7.40 -18.85
CA MET A 102 3.04 8.17 -19.74
C MET A 102 2.30 8.57 -21.02
N THR A 103 1.46 7.69 -21.59
CA THR A 103 0.62 8.00 -22.74
C THR A 103 -0.34 9.14 -22.43
N THR A 104 -1.02 9.08 -21.28
CA THR A 104 -1.92 10.14 -20.80
C THR A 104 -1.18 11.47 -20.65
N LEU A 105 0.00 11.44 -20.03
CA LEU A 105 0.83 12.62 -19.80
C LEU A 105 1.27 13.27 -21.13
N LEU A 106 1.55 12.47 -22.16
CA LEU A 106 1.89 12.97 -23.51
C LEU A 106 0.66 13.51 -24.24
N PHE A 107 -0.48 12.83 -24.14
CA PHE A 107 -1.71 13.21 -24.85
C PHE A 107 -2.34 14.50 -24.28
N ARG A 108 -2.40 14.65 -22.97
CA ARG A 108 -2.83 15.84 -22.20
C ARG A 108 -4.10 16.53 -22.74
N ASN A 109 -5.21 15.85 -22.70
CA ASN A 109 -6.50 16.38 -23.14
C ASN A 109 -7.36 17.01 -22.02
N ALA A 110 -6.86 17.00 -20.78
CA ALA A 110 -7.48 17.65 -19.62
C ALA A 110 -6.39 18.07 -18.60
N PRO A 111 -6.70 18.93 -17.62
CA PRO A 111 -5.84 19.21 -16.47
C PRO A 111 -5.40 17.94 -15.75
N MET A 112 -4.17 17.90 -15.21
CA MET A 112 -3.58 16.69 -14.66
C MET A 112 -3.02 16.86 -13.26
N VAL A 113 -3.43 15.98 -12.35
CA VAL A 113 -2.81 15.75 -11.04
C VAL A 113 -1.92 14.51 -11.15
N GLY A 114 -0.72 14.54 -10.59
CA GLY A 114 0.18 13.40 -10.58
C GLY A 114 0.59 13.01 -9.17
N THR A 115 0.43 11.74 -8.79
CA THR A 115 0.84 11.20 -7.49
C THR A 115 2.01 10.24 -7.63
N PHE A 116 3.08 10.52 -6.88
CA PHE A 116 4.32 9.77 -6.84
C PHE A 116 4.34 8.88 -5.60
N HIS A 117 4.45 7.56 -5.81
CA HIS A 117 4.45 6.55 -4.73
C HIS A 117 5.84 6.03 -4.41
N ARG A 118 6.80 6.25 -5.30
CA ARG A 118 8.13 5.66 -5.22
C ARG A 118 9.04 6.42 -4.28
N ALA A 119 9.59 5.72 -3.29
CA ALA A 119 10.72 6.16 -2.49
C ALA A 119 12.03 5.48 -2.97
N GLY A 120 13.16 6.16 -2.80
CA GLY A 120 14.49 5.66 -3.13
C GLY A 120 14.97 5.98 -4.56
N ASP A 121 16.28 5.83 -4.78
CA ASP A 121 16.92 6.21 -6.03
C ASP A 121 16.46 5.35 -7.22
N SER A 122 16.33 6.00 -8.37
CA SER A 122 15.93 5.37 -9.62
C SER A 122 16.97 5.60 -10.70
N ALA A 123 17.62 4.53 -11.12
CA ALA A 123 18.53 4.57 -12.26
C ALA A 123 17.82 5.08 -13.54
N ALA A 124 16.52 4.78 -13.71
CA ALA A 124 15.73 5.26 -14.83
C ALA A 124 15.60 6.80 -14.82
N TYR A 125 15.40 7.43 -13.65
CA TYR A 125 15.38 8.89 -13.54
C TYR A 125 16.75 9.53 -13.79
N ALA A 126 17.83 8.83 -13.42
CA ALA A 126 19.20 9.34 -13.60
C ALA A 126 19.62 9.42 -15.07
N LEU A 127 19.27 8.40 -15.87
CA LEU A 127 19.66 8.31 -17.29
C LEU A 127 18.87 9.24 -18.22
N THR A 128 17.62 9.60 -17.88
CA THR A 128 16.68 10.32 -18.76
C THR A 128 16.28 11.70 -18.23
N LYS A 129 17.09 12.28 -17.33
CA LYS A 129 16.80 13.52 -16.57
C LYS A 129 16.10 14.65 -17.34
N PRO A 130 16.56 15.12 -18.53
CA PRO A 130 15.90 16.24 -19.19
C PRO A 130 14.49 15.92 -19.67
N GLY A 131 14.28 14.73 -20.25
CA GLY A 131 13.00 14.30 -20.79
C GLY A 131 11.95 14.06 -19.70
N VAL A 132 12.31 13.34 -18.60
CA VAL A 132 11.37 13.09 -17.49
C VAL A 132 11.04 14.36 -16.71
N ARG A 133 11.97 15.33 -16.61
CA ARG A 133 11.70 16.64 -16.02
C ARG A 133 10.70 17.44 -16.86
N TRP A 134 10.85 17.41 -18.17
CA TRP A 134 9.90 18.05 -19.07
C TRP A 134 8.51 17.41 -18.95
N LEU A 135 8.44 16.07 -18.92
CA LEU A 135 7.18 15.36 -18.70
C LEU A 135 6.54 15.71 -17.35
N ALA A 136 7.31 15.72 -16.27
CA ALA A 136 6.79 16.07 -14.94
C ALA A 136 6.23 17.49 -14.86
N ARG A 137 6.76 18.43 -15.67
CA ARG A 137 6.25 19.82 -15.75
C ARG A 137 4.89 19.94 -16.44
N ARG A 138 4.42 18.88 -17.09
CA ARG A 138 3.08 18.84 -17.70
C ARG A 138 1.96 18.58 -16.70
N LEU A 139 2.31 18.15 -15.47
CA LEU A 139 1.37 18.02 -14.37
C LEU A 139 1.06 19.39 -13.78
N ASP A 140 -0.22 19.70 -13.60
CA ASP A 140 -0.68 20.95 -13.01
C ASP A 140 -0.49 20.96 -11.49
N ILE A 141 -0.77 19.81 -10.84
CA ILE A 141 -0.46 19.57 -9.42
C ILE A 141 0.37 18.28 -9.31
N ARG A 142 1.36 18.29 -8.42
CA ARG A 142 2.19 17.13 -8.10
C ARG A 142 2.06 16.80 -6.63
N CYS A 143 1.74 15.54 -6.35
CA CYS A 143 1.59 15.00 -5.00
C CYS A 143 2.59 13.88 -4.76
N ALA A 144 2.97 13.67 -3.51
CA ALA A 144 3.79 12.53 -3.07
C ALA A 144 3.13 11.88 -1.85
N VAL A 145 3.19 10.55 -1.76
CA VAL A 145 2.51 9.78 -0.72
C VAL A 145 3.32 9.64 0.58
N SER A 146 4.57 10.08 0.60
CA SER A 146 5.44 10.07 1.78
C SER A 146 6.52 11.13 1.64
N LYS A 147 7.17 11.49 2.75
CA LYS A 147 8.33 12.40 2.76
C LYS A 147 9.46 11.86 1.90
N ASP A 148 9.69 10.53 1.91
CA ASP A 148 10.72 9.89 1.11
C ASP A 148 10.40 9.92 -0.39
N ALA A 149 9.13 9.69 -0.76
CA ALA A 149 8.68 9.82 -2.15
C ALA A 149 8.80 11.27 -2.63
N GLN A 150 8.43 12.24 -1.79
CA GLN A 150 8.58 13.67 -2.06
C GLN A 150 10.04 14.03 -2.31
N ALA A 151 10.93 13.69 -1.37
CA ALA A 151 12.36 13.98 -1.48
C ALA A 151 13.00 13.31 -2.71
N THR A 152 12.56 12.09 -3.04
CA THR A 152 13.01 11.38 -4.25
C THR A 152 12.58 12.09 -5.53
N ALA A 153 11.30 12.50 -5.61
CA ALA A 153 10.75 13.21 -6.76
C ALA A 153 11.39 14.61 -6.93
N GLU A 154 11.53 15.37 -5.85
CA GLU A 154 12.17 16.69 -5.85
C GLU A 154 13.62 16.63 -6.33
N ARG A 155 14.43 15.70 -5.80
CA ARG A 155 15.83 15.52 -6.26
C ARG A 155 15.95 15.14 -7.73
N ALA A 156 15.08 14.21 -8.19
CA ALA A 156 15.16 13.69 -9.54
C ALA A 156 14.56 14.63 -10.60
N LEU A 157 13.39 15.19 -10.30
CA LEU A 157 12.55 15.89 -11.27
C LEU A 157 12.51 17.41 -11.05
N GLY A 158 12.83 17.87 -9.83
CA GLY A 158 12.71 19.27 -9.40
C GLY A 158 11.25 19.69 -9.20
N GLY A 159 11.06 20.95 -8.80
CA GLY A 159 9.75 21.53 -8.48
C GLY A 159 9.28 21.18 -7.07
N SER A 160 8.04 21.52 -6.75
CA SER A 160 7.40 21.28 -5.45
C SER A 160 6.33 20.19 -5.54
N TYR A 161 6.12 19.48 -4.45
CA TYR A 161 5.15 18.39 -4.34
C TYR A 161 4.32 18.58 -3.07
N GLU A 162 3.00 18.47 -3.19
CA GLU A 162 2.12 18.45 -2.02
C GLU A 162 2.18 17.06 -1.39
N LEU A 163 2.31 17.00 -0.06
CA LEU A 163 2.36 15.74 0.66
C LEU A 163 0.93 15.28 0.96
N LEU A 164 0.52 14.20 0.32
CA LEU A 164 -0.77 13.54 0.56
C LEU A 164 -0.50 12.06 0.83
N PHE A 165 -0.53 11.71 2.11
CA PHE A 165 -0.27 10.33 2.55
C PHE A 165 -1.31 9.36 1.99
N ASN A 166 -0.91 8.09 1.83
CA ASN A 166 -1.84 7.03 1.45
C ASN A 166 -2.98 6.91 2.48
N GLY A 167 -4.18 6.62 1.98
CA GLY A 167 -5.35 6.40 2.81
C GLY A 167 -5.68 4.92 2.99
N ILE A 168 -6.48 4.61 4.01
CA ILE A 168 -7.05 3.28 4.23
C ILE A 168 -8.58 3.36 4.31
N GLU A 169 -9.25 2.32 3.83
CA GLU A 169 -10.70 2.15 3.97
C GLU A 169 -11.02 1.61 5.37
N ILE A 170 -11.10 2.50 6.37
CA ILE A 170 -11.24 2.15 7.79
C ILE A 170 -12.39 1.21 8.05
N ASP A 171 -13.56 1.48 7.48
CA ASP A 171 -14.78 0.69 7.65
C ASP A 171 -14.59 -0.78 7.28
N ARG A 172 -13.71 -1.07 6.32
CA ARG A 172 -13.38 -2.42 5.91
C ARG A 172 -12.76 -3.24 7.04
N PHE A 173 -11.96 -2.63 7.89
CA PHE A 173 -11.28 -3.28 9.00
C PHE A 173 -12.10 -3.23 10.28
N THR A 174 -12.72 -2.09 10.61
CA THR A 174 -13.53 -1.94 11.82
C THR A 174 -14.81 -2.76 11.80
N LYS A 175 -15.43 -2.95 10.62
CA LYS A 175 -16.69 -3.70 10.44
C LYS A 175 -16.47 -5.17 10.08
N ALA A 176 -15.22 -5.60 9.87
CA ALA A 176 -14.94 -7.01 9.57
C ALA A 176 -15.35 -7.90 10.73
N ALA A 177 -15.99 -9.03 10.43
CA ALA A 177 -16.22 -10.06 11.42
C ALA A 177 -14.87 -10.68 11.82
N PRO A 178 -14.50 -10.70 13.13
CA PRO A 178 -13.21 -11.23 13.54
C PRO A 178 -13.11 -12.72 13.23
N ALA A 179 -11.98 -13.14 12.67
CA ALA A 179 -11.69 -14.55 12.50
C ALA A 179 -11.59 -15.23 13.89
N PRO A 180 -12.14 -16.43 14.07
CA PRO A 180 -12.08 -17.11 15.35
C PRO A 180 -10.64 -17.43 15.73
N SER A 181 -10.26 -17.11 16.98
CA SER A 181 -8.97 -17.41 17.58
C SER A 181 -9.14 -18.17 18.88
N THR A 182 -8.15 -18.97 19.25
CA THR A 182 -8.08 -19.69 20.50
C THR A 182 -6.88 -19.19 21.29
N GLY A 183 -7.11 -18.24 22.21
CA GLY A 183 -6.04 -17.60 22.97
C GLY A 183 -5.39 -16.43 22.24
N LEU A 184 -4.24 -15.95 22.77
CA LEU A 184 -3.52 -14.81 22.21
C LEU A 184 -2.93 -15.13 20.85
N THR A 185 -3.23 -14.27 19.89
CA THR A 185 -2.93 -14.53 18.48
C THR A 185 -2.10 -13.41 17.86
N ILE A 186 -0.98 -13.80 17.25
CA ILE A 186 -0.11 -12.93 16.46
C ILE A 186 -0.41 -13.17 14.97
N PHE A 187 -0.63 -12.12 14.19
CA PHE A 187 -0.85 -12.23 12.76
C PHE A 187 0.27 -11.56 11.96
N PHE A 188 0.78 -12.25 10.97
CA PHE A 188 1.67 -11.76 9.92
C PHE A 188 0.99 -11.93 8.57
N ILE A 189 1.02 -10.91 7.73
CA ILE A 189 0.61 -10.99 6.33
C ILE A 189 1.66 -10.34 5.43
N GLY A 190 2.07 -11.04 4.39
CA GLY A 190 3.00 -10.50 3.42
C GLY A 190 3.54 -11.56 2.47
N ARG A 191 4.26 -11.08 1.47
CA ARG A 191 5.00 -11.97 0.58
C ARG A 191 6.18 -12.60 1.35
N HIS A 192 6.30 -13.92 1.36
CA HIS A 192 7.38 -14.62 2.05
C HIS A 192 8.69 -14.43 1.29
N GLU A 193 9.29 -13.27 1.42
CA GLU A 193 10.58 -12.85 0.87
C GLU A 193 11.42 -12.23 1.98
N GLN A 194 12.75 -12.26 1.83
CA GLN A 194 13.69 -11.88 2.88
C GLN A 194 13.37 -10.51 3.50
N ARG A 195 13.09 -9.51 2.65
CA ARG A 195 12.83 -8.15 3.10
C ARG A 195 11.61 -8.01 4.04
N LYS A 196 10.64 -8.95 4.00
CA LYS A 196 9.46 -8.94 4.89
C LYS A 196 9.72 -9.54 6.27
N GLY A 197 10.89 -10.15 6.49
CA GLY A 197 11.38 -10.53 7.80
C GLY A 197 10.58 -11.64 8.51
N LEU A 198 9.77 -12.45 7.79
CA LEU A 198 9.03 -13.55 8.43
C LEU A 198 9.93 -14.47 9.24
N ALA A 199 11.16 -14.73 8.79
CA ALA A 199 12.13 -15.53 9.52
C ALA A 199 12.42 -14.95 10.92
N VAL A 200 12.47 -13.63 11.07
CA VAL A 200 12.72 -12.95 12.36
C VAL A 200 11.59 -13.22 13.34
N LEU A 201 10.32 -13.17 12.89
CA LEU A 201 9.17 -13.54 13.72
C LEU A 201 9.23 -15.02 14.11
N LEU A 202 9.50 -15.91 13.16
CA LEU A 202 9.57 -17.35 13.43
C LEU A 202 10.72 -17.73 14.37
N ASP A 203 11.85 -17.04 14.28
CA ASP A 203 12.97 -17.23 15.22
C ASP A 203 12.62 -16.69 16.62
N ALA A 204 11.85 -15.59 16.73
CA ALA A 204 11.38 -15.02 18.00
C ALA A 204 10.43 -15.98 18.78
N LEU A 205 9.73 -16.89 18.09
CA LEU A 205 8.81 -17.85 18.73
C LEU A 205 9.46 -18.74 19.79
N ARG A 206 10.78 -18.94 19.75
CA ARG A 206 11.51 -19.71 20.76
C ARG A 206 11.41 -19.12 22.16
N SER A 207 11.19 -17.80 22.25
CA SER A 207 11.10 -17.04 23.49
C SER A 207 9.67 -16.60 23.83
N LEU A 208 8.66 -17.07 23.07
CA LEU A 208 7.26 -16.78 23.33
C LEU A 208 6.56 -17.92 24.07
N PRO A 209 5.45 -17.66 24.79
CA PRO A 209 4.64 -18.69 25.45
C PRO A 209 4.18 -19.81 24.52
N GLY A 210 4.00 -21.02 25.08
CA GLY A 210 3.64 -22.20 24.30
C GLY A 210 2.20 -22.23 23.81
N ASP A 211 1.33 -21.39 24.35
CA ASP A 211 -0.09 -21.29 24.06
C ASP A 211 -0.44 -20.13 23.10
N VAL A 212 0.57 -19.39 22.63
CA VAL A 212 0.37 -18.34 21.61
C VAL A 212 0.08 -18.97 20.25
N THR A 213 -0.86 -18.40 19.51
CA THR A 213 -1.15 -18.79 18.12
C THR A 213 -0.48 -17.79 17.16
N VAL A 214 0.11 -18.29 16.08
CA VAL A 214 0.73 -17.45 15.04
C VAL A 214 0.09 -17.75 13.69
N TRP A 215 -0.62 -16.80 13.15
CA TRP A 215 -1.17 -16.86 11.81
C TRP A 215 -0.19 -16.27 10.78
N VAL A 216 0.18 -17.08 9.80
CA VAL A 216 1.12 -16.67 8.74
C VAL A 216 0.38 -16.67 7.41
N GLY A 217 0.00 -15.48 6.95
CA GLY A 217 -0.66 -15.24 5.68
C GLY A 217 0.32 -14.87 4.57
N GLY A 218 -0.01 -15.27 3.34
CA GLY A 218 0.79 -15.01 2.15
C GLY A 218 1.56 -16.22 1.62
N ARG A 219 2.30 -15.98 0.55
CA ARG A 219 3.24 -16.94 -0.07
C ARG A 219 4.38 -16.17 -0.74
N GLY A 220 5.52 -16.84 -0.95
CA GLY A 220 6.66 -16.25 -1.66
C GLY A 220 7.82 -17.23 -1.79
N PRO A 221 8.97 -16.76 -2.30
CA PRO A 221 10.14 -17.61 -2.56
C PRO A 221 10.65 -18.38 -1.33
N GLN A 222 10.45 -17.83 -0.13
CA GLN A 222 10.91 -18.46 1.12
C GLN A 222 9.88 -19.38 1.77
N THR A 223 8.67 -19.55 1.21
CA THR A 223 7.60 -20.32 1.87
C THR A 223 8.04 -21.73 2.21
N GLU A 224 8.55 -22.48 1.25
CA GLU A 224 8.93 -23.89 1.43
C GLU A 224 10.08 -24.05 2.43
N SER A 225 11.10 -23.21 2.34
CA SER A 225 12.26 -23.26 3.25
C SER A 225 11.88 -22.91 4.69
N LEU A 226 10.99 -21.93 4.88
CA LEU A 226 10.51 -21.57 6.22
C LEU A 226 9.58 -22.64 6.81
N GLN A 227 8.72 -23.24 5.99
CA GLN A 227 7.88 -24.37 6.42
C GLN A 227 8.73 -25.59 6.77
N ALA A 228 9.77 -25.91 6.01
CA ALA A 228 10.68 -27.01 6.33
C ALA A 228 11.40 -26.79 7.68
N ARG A 229 11.76 -25.53 8.00
CA ARG A 229 12.50 -25.18 9.22
C ARG A 229 11.61 -25.08 10.46
N HIS A 230 10.38 -24.57 10.31
CA HIS A 230 9.49 -24.20 11.42
C HIS A 230 8.14 -24.93 11.39
N GLY A 231 7.85 -25.73 10.36
CA GLY A 231 6.53 -26.36 10.18
C GLY A 231 6.13 -27.41 11.22
N GLY A 232 7.09 -27.86 12.05
CA GLY A 232 6.81 -28.74 13.19
C GLY A 232 6.31 -28.01 14.46
N ASP A 233 6.31 -26.68 14.49
CA ASP A 233 5.79 -25.91 15.63
C ASP A 233 4.26 -25.82 15.52
N PRO A 234 3.48 -26.41 16.46
CA PRO A 234 2.02 -26.45 16.40
C PRO A 234 1.36 -25.08 16.57
N ARG A 235 2.09 -24.07 17.03
CA ARG A 235 1.59 -22.70 17.18
C ARG A 235 1.43 -22.00 15.84
N ILE A 236 2.11 -22.45 14.78
CA ILE A 236 2.16 -21.78 13.48
C ILE A 236 1.08 -22.32 12.55
N HIS A 237 0.17 -21.45 12.17
CA HIS A 237 -0.88 -21.73 11.18
C HIS A 237 -0.55 -21.07 9.85
N TRP A 238 -0.12 -21.85 8.87
CA TRP A 238 0.19 -21.40 7.53
C TRP A 238 -1.09 -21.24 6.70
N LEU A 239 -1.57 -20.02 6.53
CA LEU A 239 -2.86 -19.71 5.91
C LEU A 239 -2.79 -19.65 4.37
N GLY A 240 -1.60 -19.54 3.80
CA GLY A 240 -1.46 -19.36 2.36
C GLY A 240 -1.94 -18.00 1.89
N ARG A 241 -2.38 -17.89 0.64
CA ARG A 241 -2.96 -16.65 0.12
C ARG A 241 -4.33 -16.43 0.74
N LEU A 242 -4.57 -15.22 1.20
CA LEU A 242 -5.83 -14.77 1.75
C LEU A 242 -6.52 -13.81 0.78
N SER A 243 -7.84 -13.84 0.76
CA SER A 243 -8.63 -12.77 0.15
C SER A 243 -8.51 -11.50 0.98
N ASP A 244 -8.89 -10.41 0.41
CA ASP A 244 -8.89 -9.12 1.09
C ASP A 244 -9.81 -9.11 2.32
N ASP A 245 -10.95 -9.79 2.26
CA ASP A 245 -11.89 -9.92 3.38
C ASP A 245 -11.33 -10.84 4.47
N ASP A 246 -10.64 -11.94 4.09
CA ASP A 246 -9.95 -12.79 5.05
C ASP A 246 -8.82 -12.05 5.78
N VAL A 247 -8.08 -11.18 5.09
CA VAL A 247 -7.05 -10.33 5.71
C VAL A 247 -7.68 -9.42 6.75
N ALA A 248 -8.77 -8.73 6.43
CA ALA A 248 -9.48 -7.87 7.37
C ALA A 248 -10.02 -8.67 8.57
N ALA A 249 -10.62 -9.83 8.34
CA ALA A 249 -11.11 -10.72 9.39
C ALA A 249 -9.98 -11.22 10.31
N ARG A 250 -8.81 -11.59 9.74
CA ARG A 250 -7.64 -12.03 10.52
C ARG A 250 -7.01 -10.89 11.30
N MET A 251 -6.89 -9.67 10.72
CA MET A 251 -6.43 -8.50 11.46
C MET A 251 -7.36 -8.19 12.63
N ARG A 252 -8.69 -8.26 12.41
CA ARG A 252 -9.70 -8.00 13.45
C ARG A 252 -9.72 -9.06 14.55
N GLY A 253 -9.36 -10.30 14.24
CA GLY A 253 -9.31 -11.41 15.18
C GLY A 253 -7.96 -11.63 15.87
N ALA A 254 -6.93 -10.88 15.50
CA ALA A 254 -5.61 -10.99 16.09
C ALA A 254 -5.43 -9.97 17.23
N ASP A 255 -4.75 -10.38 18.31
CA ASP A 255 -4.34 -9.47 19.37
C ASP A 255 -3.17 -8.59 18.95
N VAL A 256 -2.26 -9.16 18.17
CA VAL A 256 -1.03 -8.49 17.71
C VAL A 256 -0.87 -8.68 16.22
N PHE A 257 -0.63 -7.60 15.52
CA PHE A 257 -0.13 -7.61 14.15
C PHE A 257 1.40 -7.42 14.15
N CYS A 258 2.14 -8.34 13.55
CA CYS A 258 3.60 -8.31 13.53
C CYS A 258 4.11 -8.01 12.12
N ALA A 259 4.88 -6.92 11.97
CA ALA A 259 5.49 -6.48 10.72
C ALA A 259 7.01 -6.34 10.84
N PRO A 260 7.78 -7.46 10.88
CA PRO A 260 9.22 -7.47 11.16
C PRO A 260 10.07 -7.23 9.91
N SER A 261 9.63 -6.36 9.01
CA SER A 261 10.30 -6.09 7.73
C SER A 261 11.74 -5.62 7.94
N LEU A 262 12.66 -6.07 7.07
CA LEU A 262 14.08 -5.72 7.15
C LEU A 262 14.41 -4.44 6.37
N HIS A 263 13.69 -4.16 5.29
CA HIS A 263 13.84 -2.97 4.45
C HIS A 263 12.73 -2.86 3.41
N GLY A 264 12.71 -1.75 2.64
CA GLY A 264 11.87 -1.58 1.45
C GLY A 264 10.42 -1.24 1.74
N GLU A 265 10.12 -0.73 2.92
CA GLU A 265 8.82 -0.19 3.28
C GLU A 265 8.84 1.34 3.09
N SER A 266 7.95 1.85 2.26
CA SER A 266 7.91 3.28 1.92
C SER A 266 6.95 4.09 2.77
N PHE A 267 5.91 3.45 3.37
CA PHE A 267 4.89 4.18 4.12
C PHE A 267 4.31 3.38 5.30
N GLY A 268 3.98 2.10 5.12
CA GLY A 268 3.41 1.28 6.19
C GLY A 268 1.89 1.20 6.19
N VAL A 269 1.24 1.20 5.01
CA VAL A 269 -0.23 1.06 4.90
C VAL A 269 -0.76 -0.13 5.72
N VAL A 270 -0.06 -1.25 5.70
CA VAL A 270 -0.47 -2.45 6.45
C VAL A 270 -0.50 -2.24 7.97
N LEU A 271 0.32 -1.33 8.52
CA LEU A 271 0.26 -0.97 9.94
C LEU A 271 -1.03 -0.21 10.24
N LEU A 272 -1.41 0.74 9.38
CA LEU A 272 -2.67 1.48 9.52
C LEU A 272 -3.90 0.56 9.42
N GLU A 273 -3.84 -0.44 8.54
CA GLU A 273 -4.89 -1.46 8.40
C GLU A 273 -5.05 -2.27 9.70
N ALA A 274 -3.94 -2.68 10.31
CA ALA A 274 -3.93 -3.38 11.60
C ALA A 274 -4.39 -2.46 12.75
N MET A 275 -3.98 -1.21 12.77
CA MET A 275 -4.44 -0.18 13.73
C MET A 275 -5.94 0.02 13.63
N ALA A 276 -6.49 0.14 12.41
CA ALA A 276 -7.93 0.26 12.18
C ALA A 276 -8.69 -1.00 12.59
N ALA A 277 -8.08 -2.18 12.46
CA ALA A 277 -8.65 -3.44 12.92
C ALA A 277 -8.63 -3.61 14.45
N GLY A 278 -7.96 -2.74 15.20
CA GLY A 278 -7.81 -2.82 16.65
C GLY A 278 -6.79 -3.87 17.10
N ALA A 279 -5.86 -4.28 16.24
CA ALA A 279 -4.73 -5.12 16.62
C ALA A 279 -3.55 -4.24 17.11
N VAL A 280 -2.85 -4.68 18.16
CA VAL A 280 -1.61 -4.01 18.57
C VAL A 280 -0.55 -4.21 17.49
N VAL A 281 0.09 -3.14 17.05
CA VAL A 281 1.15 -3.20 16.06
C VAL A 281 2.51 -3.39 16.74
N VAL A 282 3.23 -4.45 16.36
CA VAL A 282 4.65 -4.65 16.68
C VAL A 282 5.41 -4.74 15.37
N ALA A 283 6.32 -3.80 15.11
CA ALA A 283 6.97 -3.68 13.82
C ALA A 283 8.47 -3.34 13.94
N SER A 284 9.22 -3.51 12.87
CA SER A 284 10.61 -3.04 12.80
C SER A 284 10.67 -1.51 12.76
N ALA A 285 11.69 -0.93 13.39
CA ALA A 285 11.97 0.51 13.36
C ALA A 285 12.55 0.92 12.00
N LEU A 286 11.69 1.01 10.98
CA LEU A 286 12.02 1.47 9.63
C LEU A 286 11.52 2.90 9.41
N ASP A 287 12.28 3.71 8.67
CA ASP A 287 11.90 5.09 8.33
C ASP A 287 10.52 5.16 7.66
N GLY A 288 10.21 4.19 6.76
CA GLY A 288 8.91 4.10 6.13
C GLY A 288 7.75 3.89 7.12
N TYR A 289 7.98 3.11 8.17
CA TYR A 289 6.98 2.87 9.22
C TYR A 289 6.82 4.06 10.17
N ALA A 290 7.87 4.84 10.38
CA ALA A 290 7.83 6.08 11.17
C ALA A 290 6.92 7.17 10.57
N ASN A 291 6.47 7.03 9.32
CA ASN A 291 5.43 7.90 8.76
C ASN A 291 4.07 7.70 9.43
N VAL A 292 3.79 6.50 9.95
CA VAL A 292 2.47 6.10 10.44
C VAL A 292 2.45 5.61 11.88
N ALA A 293 3.58 5.16 12.43
CA ALA A 293 3.69 4.56 13.75
C ALA A 293 4.69 5.32 14.63
N THR A 294 4.34 5.49 15.91
CA THR A 294 5.18 6.12 16.93
C THR A 294 5.43 5.12 18.06
N ASP A 295 6.71 4.79 18.28
CA ASP A 295 7.10 3.80 19.29
C ASP A 295 6.62 4.17 20.69
N GLY A 296 6.04 3.19 21.40
CA GLY A 296 5.49 3.32 22.73
C GLY A 296 4.21 4.14 22.84
N VAL A 297 3.66 4.65 21.74
CA VAL A 297 2.43 5.45 21.69
C VAL A 297 1.28 4.66 21.02
N ASP A 298 1.44 4.32 19.74
CA ASP A 298 0.44 3.63 18.92
C ASP A 298 0.95 2.31 18.32
N ALA A 299 2.22 1.98 18.56
CA ALA A 299 2.88 0.74 18.17
C ALA A 299 4.08 0.46 19.10
N LEU A 300 4.64 -0.74 19.02
CA LEU A 300 6.00 -1.02 19.51
C LEU A 300 6.93 -1.23 18.32
N LEU A 301 8.01 -0.46 18.26
CA LEU A 301 9.01 -0.56 17.20
C LEU A 301 10.29 -1.22 17.74
N THR A 302 10.79 -2.22 17.02
CA THR A 302 11.97 -3.00 17.42
C THR A 302 13.12 -2.80 16.45
N PRO A 303 14.38 -2.96 16.88
CA PRO A 303 15.52 -2.95 15.97
C PRO A 303 15.34 -3.94 14.82
N VAL A 304 15.74 -3.53 13.63
CA VAL A 304 15.57 -4.32 12.40
C VAL A 304 16.37 -5.62 12.49
N GLY A 305 15.69 -6.75 12.27
CA GLY A 305 16.32 -8.08 12.23
C GLY A 305 16.68 -8.68 13.59
N ASP A 306 16.39 -8.00 14.70
CA ASP A 306 16.64 -8.48 16.06
C ASP A 306 15.43 -9.31 16.56
N SER A 307 15.54 -10.64 16.45
CA SER A 307 14.49 -11.57 16.91
C SER A 307 14.30 -11.57 18.44
N ASP A 308 15.36 -11.29 19.21
CA ASP A 308 15.26 -11.24 20.67
C ASP A 308 14.55 -9.96 21.13
N ALA A 309 14.85 -8.81 20.50
CA ALA A 309 14.12 -7.59 20.75
C ALA A 309 12.65 -7.71 20.35
N LEU A 310 12.37 -8.35 19.22
CA LEU A 310 11.01 -8.64 18.77
C LEU A 310 10.27 -9.54 19.77
N ALA A 311 10.92 -10.61 20.27
CA ALA A 311 10.34 -11.49 21.26
C ALA A 311 10.02 -10.75 22.57
N ARG A 312 10.92 -9.86 23.02
CA ARG A 312 10.66 -9.03 24.23
C ARG A 312 9.48 -8.10 24.04
N ALA A 313 9.36 -7.43 22.88
CA ALA A 313 8.22 -6.56 22.57
C ALA A 313 6.89 -7.35 22.50
N LEU A 314 6.90 -8.51 21.86
CA LEU A 314 5.74 -9.40 21.79
C LEU A 314 5.32 -9.89 23.19
N ASN A 315 6.25 -10.40 24.01
CA ASN A 315 5.94 -10.83 25.38
C ASN A 315 5.36 -9.68 26.21
N ARG A 316 5.94 -8.47 26.13
CA ARG A 316 5.43 -7.29 26.84
C ARG A 316 3.97 -7.01 26.49
N VAL A 317 3.60 -7.12 25.21
CA VAL A 317 2.22 -6.92 24.75
C VAL A 317 1.33 -8.09 25.18
N LEU A 318 1.82 -9.34 25.11
CA LEU A 318 1.06 -10.52 25.48
C LEU A 318 0.74 -10.55 26.98
N ASP A 319 1.67 -10.11 27.82
CA ASP A 319 1.55 -10.15 29.28
C ASP A 319 0.78 -8.95 29.87
N ASP A 320 0.75 -7.81 29.17
CA ASP A 320 0.18 -6.55 29.71
C ASP A 320 -1.10 -6.12 28.94
N ALA A 321 -2.24 -6.49 29.49
CA ALA A 321 -3.55 -6.12 28.92
C ALA A 321 -3.83 -4.60 29.00
N ALA A 322 -3.23 -3.87 29.98
CA ALA A 322 -3.39 -2.41 30.06
C ALA A 322 -2.63 -1.75 28.90
N LEU A 323 -1.37 -2.13 28.71
CA LEU A 323 -0.57 -1.66 27.58
C LEU A 323 -1.27 -1.93 26.23
N ARG A 324 -1.85 -3.12 26.04
CA ARG A 324 -2.61 -3.44 24.80
C ARG A 324 -3.73 -2.43 24.58
N ARG A 325 -4.55 -2.17 25.62
CA ARG A 325 -5.68 -1.23 25.48
C ARG A 325 -5.22 0.18 25.13
N ASP A 326 -4.16 0.65 25.77
CA ASP A 326 -3.64 2.00 25.55
C ASP A 326 -3.07 2.16 24.15
N LEU A 327 -2.27 1.19 23.68
CA LEU A 327 -1.73 1.15 22.33
C LEU A 327 -2.84 1.10 21.26
N VAL A 328 -3.86 0.23 21.46
CA VAL A 328 -4.99 0.13 20.52
C VAL A 328 -5.76 1.43 20.45
N ALA A 329 -6.08 2.07 21.58
CA ALA A 329 -6.83 3.33 21.58
C ALA A 329 -6.09 4.44 20.83
N ALA A 330 -4.77 4.55 21.02
CA ALA A 330 -3.95 5.52 20.29
C ALA A 330 -3.83 5.14 18.80
N ALA A 331 -3.67 3.85 18.48
CA ALA A 331 -3.56 3.33 17.14
C ALA A 331 -4.83 3.57 16.32
N GLU A 332 -6.02 3.36 16.89
CA GLU A 332 -7.29 3.65 16.24
C GLU A 332 -7.43 5.14 15.91
N GLN A 333 -7.04 6.04 16.81
CA GLN A 333 -7.02 7.48 16.55
C GLN A 333 -6.04 7.82 15.41
N ARG A 334 -4.85 7.21 15.44
CA ARG A 334 -3.85 7.38 14.39
C ARG A 334 -4.35 6.93 13.03
N ALA A 335 -5.03 5.78 12.93
CA ALA A 335 -5.63 5.28 11.70
C ALA A 335 -6.65 6.26 11.11
N GLN A 336 -7.45 6.95 11.93
CA GLN A 336 -8.43 7.95 11.48
C GLN A 336 -7.80 9.14 10.76
N GLU A 337 -6.57 9.51 11.09
CA GLU A 337 -5.84 10.57 10.40
C GLU A 337 -5.54 10.21 8.94
N PHE A 338 -5.46 8.92 8.63
CA PHE A 338 -5.17 8.37 7.32
C PHE A 338 -6.39 7.74 6.64
N SER A 339 -7.61 8.18 6.96
CA SER A 339 -8.79 7.64 6.32
C SER A 339 -8.82 7.94 4.83
N MET A 340 -9.30 6.98 4.03
CA MET A 340 -9.47 7.17 2.58
C MET A 340 -10.46 8.29 2.26
N VAL A 341 -11.41 8.55 3.15
CA VAL A 341 -12.37 9.68 3.00
C VAL A 341 -11.63 11.01 3.02
N ARG A 342 -10.77 11.25 4.03
CA ARG A 342 -9.96 12.47 4.10
C ARG A 342 -9.05 12.64 2.88
N LEU A 343 -8.44 11.55 2.44
CA LEU A 343 -7.62 11.57 1.24
C LEU A 343 -8.43 11.91 -0.01
N ALA A 344 -9.61 11.30 -0.16
CA ALA A 344 -10.50 11.56 -1.28
C ALA A 344 -10.95 13.02 -1.33
N GLU A 345 -11.36 13.58 -0.19
CA GLU A 345 -11.74 15.01 -0.05
C GLU A 345 -10.56 15.91 -0.43
N ALA A 346 -9.36 15.61 0.08
CA ALA A 346 -8.17 16.37 -0.24
C ALA A 346 -7.84 16.35 -1.75
N TYR A 347 -8.04 15.21 -2.44
CA TYR A 347 -7.87 15.18 -3.90
C TYR A 347 -8.99 15.91 -4.64
N ILE A 348 -10.23 15.83 -4.19
CA ILE A 348 -11.35 16.56 -4.80
C ILE A 348 -11.07 18.07 -4.77
N GLU A 349 -10.57 18.62 -3.67
CA GLU A 349 -10.14 20.03 -3.60
C GLU A 349 -9.07 20.37 -4.64
N ARG A 350 -8.14 19.44 -4.94
CA ARG A 350 -7.10 19.64 -5.97
C ARG A 350 -7.69 19.59 -7.36
N TYR A 351 -8.65 18.70 -7.59
CA TYR A 351 -9.34 18.62 -8.88
C TYR A 351 -10.13 19.90 -9.14
N ASP A 352 -10.85 20.44 -8.15
CA ASP A 352 -11.57 21.71 -8.29
C ASP A 352 -10.64 22.87 -8.61
N ARG A 353 -9.44 22.92 -7.99
CA ARG A 353 -8.44 23.95 -8.30
C ARG A 353 -7.95 23.91 -9.75
N VAL A 354 -7.75 22.72 -10.32
CA VAL A 354 -7.23 22.61 -11.70
C VAL A 354 -8.32 22.62 -12.76
N ALA A 355 -9.56 22.23 -12.43
CA ALA A 355 -10.70 22.31 -13.33
C ALA A 355 -11.25 23.74 -13.46
N GLY A 356 -11.07 24.59 -12.43
CA GLY A 356 -11.51 25.99 -12.40
C GLY A 356 -10.45 26.98 -12.90
N ALA A 357 -9.25 26.51 -13.23
CA ALA A 357 -8.16 27.33 -13.76
C ALA A 357 -8.16 27.28 -15.29
#